data_bb9d32c76bc5fa0962095bf16f190032
#
_entry.id   bb9d32c76bc5fa0962095bf16f190032
#
_cell.length_a   1.000
_cell.length_b   1.000
_cell.length_c   1.000
_cell.angle_alpha   90.00
_cell.angle_beta   90.00
_cell.angle_gamma   90.00
#
_symmetry.space_group_name_H-M   'P 1'
#
loop_
_entity.id
_entity.type
_entity.pdbx_description
1 polymer ?
#
loop_
_entity_poly.entity_id
_entity_poly.type
_entity_poly.pdbx_seq_one_letter_code
_entity_poly.pdbx_strand_id
1 'polypeptide(L)'
;MFNFSFSKKSIQRYVVGVAVLAASVSLTACSRYFSDGKAQNANKVVVLTPFPNATAEELAAAFTAETGIQVEQVLDSTTKILARLRIEKRNPRGDVWYSGGGCIPFMTAVKEDLLAPYIPKEHSQIPEKRGNLTMRDKSWRWLPLAIVSQGYCYNPQVTPYSEIPKTWDELALSKWKGQIEMWDPADSGTSMLFLAAAIQRYKKPNGDESVGWEYLTKVFHNLKRYTREGKPAFSVARGDTKIGLHFESQYLEFLDQQRSDDQLSHVQDNIAWYLPPESPVIADAIALIKDCPHPENGRRFIDFCLSSEGQKIINGYFFSIDPTLPPPKGLKEVTLDTLLERAQKLDLEWTAENYDRLRKQWQNTVEAANN
;
A
#
# COMPACT_ATOMS: atom_id res chain seq x y z
N MET A 1 69.14 38.51 25.52
CA MET A 1 69.17 38.15 24.11
C MET A 1 69.88 36.80 24.00
N PHE A 2 69.13 35.70 23.93
CA PHE A 2 69.67 34.37 23.62
C PHE A 2 69.15 33.90 22.27
N ASN A 3 70.06 33.81 21.29
CA ASN A 3 69.79 33.26 19.98
C ASN A 3 69.94 31.73 20.00
N PHE A 4 68.85 30.97 19.82
CA PHE A 4 68.93 29.56 19.54
C PHE A 4 68.83 29.32 18.04
N SER A 5 69.92 28.91 17.44
CA SER A 5 70.01 28.47 16.05
C SER A 5 69.70 26.96 16.00
N PHE A 6 68.54 26.59 15.44
CA PHE A 6 68.25 25.18 15.15
C PHE A 6 68.78 24.77 13.77
N SER A 7 69.60 23.72 13.74
CA SER A 7 70.16 23.14 12.53
C SER A 7 69.04 22.56 11.59
N LYS A 8 69.12 22.90 10.31
CA LYS A 8 68.20 22.40 9.25
C LYS A 8 68.07 20.88 9.20
N LYS A 9 68.93 20.05 9.75
CA LYS A 9 68.88 18.61 9.77
C LYS A 9 67.92 18.03 10.81
N SER A 10 67.60 18.74 11.88
CA SER A 10 66.66 18.28 12.92
C SER A 10 65.20 18.51 12.50
N ILE A 11 64.92 19.54 11.69
CA ILE A 11 63.56 19.84 11.21
C ILE A 11 63.09 18.77 10.18
N GLN A 12 64.01 18.28 9.34
CA GLN A 12 63.67 17.31 8.32
C GLN A 12 63.30 15.90 8.89
N ARG A 13 63.83 15.53 10.05
CA ARG A 13 63.48 14.27 10.73
C ARG A 13 62.11 14.34 11.45
N TYR A 14 61.75 15.50 11.96
CA TYR A 14 60.44 15.67 12.59
C TYR A 14 59.29 15.74 11.58
N VAL A 15 59.49 16.36 10.43
CA VAL A 15 58.50 16.47 9.36
C VAL A 15 58.19 15.08 8.75
N VAL A 16 59.19 14.21 8.56
CA VAL A 16 58.99 12.85 8.04
C VAL A 16 58.25 11.97 9.05
N GLY A 17 58.58 12.08 10.36
CA GLY A 17 57.90 11.30 11.40
C GLY A 17 56.43 11.67 11.58
N VAL A 18 56.08 12.94 11.48
CA VAL A 18 54.66 13.39 11.58
C VAL A 18 53.88 13.07 10.34
N ALA A 19 54.49 13.10 9.14
CA ALA A 19 53.80 12.71 7.90
C ALA A 19 53.48 11.21 7.83
N VAL A 20 54.33 10.35 8.36
CA VAL A 20 54.11 8.90 8.38
C VAL A 20 53.07 8.52 9.42
N LEU A 21 53.00 9.20 10.58
CA LEU A 21 51.94 8.98 11.58
C LEU A 21 50.57 9.51 11.09
N ALA A 22 50.54 10.67 10.40
CA ALA A 22 49.31 11.20 9.83
C ALA A 22 48.75 10.33 8.69
N ALA A 23 49.62 9.74 7.85
CA ALA A 23 49.21 8.85 6.77
C ALA A 23 48.66 7.49 7.29
N SER A 24 49.25 6.95 8.36
CA SER A 24 48.77 5.69 8.96
C SER A 24 47.43 5.83 9.69
N VAL A 25 47.19 6.98 10.36
CA VAL A 25 45.90 7.26 11.02
C VAL A 25 44.82 7.56 9.99
N SER A 26 45.13 8.21 8.87
CA SER A 26 44.17 8.50 7.79
C SER A 26 43.73 7.21 7.04
N LEU A 27 44.63 6.28 6.82
CA LEU A 27 44.31 5.01 6.15
C LEU A 27 43.47 4.08 7.04
N THR A 28 43.68 4.07 8.36
CA THR A 28 42.89 3.26 9.30
C THR A 28 41.50 3.89 9.53
N ALA A 29 41.38 5.20 9.55
CA ALA A 29 40.11 5.92 9.66
C ALA A 29 39.27 5.78 8.39
N CYS A 30 39.88 5.89 7.19
CA CYS A 30 39.16 5.64 5.93
C CYS A 30 38.71 4.17 5.79
N SER A 31 39.52 3.20 6.20
CA SER A 31 39.13 1.78 6.12
C SER A 31 37.98 1.45 7.08
N ARG A 32 37.91 2.05 8.28
CA ARG A 32 36.78 1.89 9.20
C ARG A 32 35.54 2.62 8.68
N TYR A 33 35.67 3.81 8.12
CA TYR A 33 34.52 4.57 7.59
C TYR A 33 33.91 3.84 6.35
N PHE A 34 34.73 3.22 5.50
CA PHE A 34 34.26 2.44 4.37
C PHE A 34 33.73 1.05 4.77
N SER A 35 34.20 0.44 5.87
CA SER A 35 33.69 -0.83 6.36
C SER A 35 32.35 -0.66 7.12
N ASP A 36 32.21 0.40 7.93
CA ASP A 36 31.00 0.68 8.66
C ASP A 36 29.84 1.11 7.73
N GLY A 37 30.12 1.89 6.70
CA GLY A 37 29.13 2.24 5.68
C GLY A 37 28.65 1.07 4.84
N LYS A 38 29.52 0.10 4.52
CA LYS A 38 29.13 -1.15 3.85
C LYS A 38 28.37 -2.10 4.79
N ALA A 39 28.77 -2.20 6.05
CA ALA A 39 28.07 -3.01 7.05
C ALA A 39 26.69 -2.46 7.38
N GLN A 40 26.54 -1.14 7.53
CA GLN A 40 25.23 -0.48 7.73
C GLN A 40 24.31 -0.61 6.50
N ASN A 41 24.84 -0.58 5.28
CA ASN A 41 24.04 -0.81 4.05
C ASN A 41 23.65 -2.27 3.85
N ALA A 42 24.37 -3.22 4.40
CA ALA A 42 24.08 -4.66 4.23
C ALA A 42 22.95 -5.17 5.14
N ASN A 43 22.63 -4.47 6.23
CA ASN A 43 21.66 -4.92 7.24
C ASN A 43 20.34 -4.14 7.20
N LYS A 44 19.85 -3.88 6.01
CA LYS A 44 18.55 -3.22 5.80
C LYS A 44 17.72 -3.88 4.71
N VAL A 45 16.43 -3.58 4.71
CA VAL A 45 15.50 -3.85 3.63
C VAL A 45 14.75 -2.56 3.27
N VAL A 46 14.66 -2.25 1.98
CA VAL A 46 13.93 -1.08 1.47
C VAL A 46 12.56 -1.52 0.99
N VAL A 47 11.52 -1.04 1.66
CA VAL A 47 10.13 -1.40 1.40
C VAL A 47 9.40 -0.23 0.73
N LEU A 48 8.95 -0.43 -0.51
CA LEU A 48 8.10 0.52 -1.21
C LEU A 48 6.65 0.27 -0.79
N THR A 49 5.98 1.26 -0.23
CA THR A 49 4.61 1.13 0.27
C THR A 49 3.78 2.38 -0.02
N PRO A 50 2.50 2.25 -0.37
CA PRO A 50 1.62 3.40 -0.52
C PRO A 50 1.20 3.91 0.86
N PHE A 51 1.57 5.15 1.15
CA PHE A 51 1.20 5.89 2.36
C PHE A 51 1.67 5.26 3.70
N PRO A 52 1.89 6.08 4.73
CA PRO A 52 2.12 5.57 6.08
C PRO A 52 0.85 4.84 6.54
N ASN A 53 1.00 3.62 7.03
CA ASN A 53 -0.06 2.91 7.69
C ASN A 53 0.48 2.23 8.96
N ALA A 54 -0.35 2.19 10.00
CA ALA A 54 0.04 1.65 11.30
C ALA A 54 0.55 0.20 11.19
N THR A 55 -0.08 -0.62 10.35
CA THR A 55 0.32 -2.02 10.12
C THR A 55 1.74 -2.13 9.57
N ALA A 56 2.12 -1.30 8.59
CA ALA A 56 3.46 -1.31 8.01
C ALA A 56 4.51 -0.86 9.03
N GLU A 57 4.18 0.11 9.89
CA GLU A 57 5.05 0.58 10.97
C GLU A 57 5.24 -0.49 12.04
N GLU A 58 4.17 -1.15 12.49
CA GLU A 58 4.22 -2.25 13.47
C GLU A 58 5.00 -3.44 12.93
N LEU A 59 4.76 -3.87 11.69
CA LEU A 59 5.52 -4.94 11.03
C LEU A 59 7.01 -4.60 10.91
N ALA A 60 7.35 -3.36 10.54
CA ALA A 60 8.74 -2.92 10.44
C ALA A 60 9.44 -2.93 11.81
N ALA A 61 8.76 -2.47 12.86
CA ALA A 61 9.28 -2.47 14.21
C ALA A 61 9.48 -3.90 14.74
N ALA A 62 8.48 -4.78 14.59
CA ALA A 62 8.54 -6.16 15.05
C ALA A 62 9.60 -6.97 14.28
N PHE A 63 9.66 -6.82 12.95
CA PHE A 63 10.70 -7.43 12.12
C PHE A 63 12.11 -7.00 12.53
N THR A 64 12.31 -5.70 12.78
CA THR A 64 13.60 -5.17 13.22
C THR A 64 13.97 -5.70 14.58
N ALA A 65 13.01 -5.79 15.52
CA ALA A 65 13.25 -6.34 16.86
C ALA A 65 13.65 -7.83 16.82
N GLU A 66 13.02 -8.63 15.94
CA GLU A 66 13.32 -10.05 15.80
C GLU A 66 14.65 -10.31 15.10
N THR A 67 14.94 -9.55 14.04
CA THR A 67 16.02 -9.90 13.09
C THR A 67 17.25 -9.01 13.17
N GLY A 68 17.14 -7.81 13.78
CA GLY A 68 18.14 -6.77 13.74
C GLY A 68 18.26 -6.05 12.38
N ILE A 69 17.47 -6.44 11.36
CA ILE A 69 17.48 -5.82 10.03
C ILE A 69 16.61 -4.55 10.07
N GLN A 70 17.17 -3.42 9.65
CA GLN A 70 16.46 -2.14 9.61
C GLN A 70 15.51 -2.11 8.41
N VAL A 71 14.27 -1.65 8.61
CA VAL A 71 13.30 -1.43 7.55
C VAL A 71 13.29 0.03 7.15
N GLU A 72 13.70 0.33 5.93
CA GLU A 72 13.59 1.66 5.32
C GLU A 72 12.31 1.69 4.47
N GLN A 73 11.30 2.43 4.91
CA GLN A 73 10.06 2.61 4.16
C GLN A 73 10.17 3.78 3.20
N VAL A 74 9.82 3.55 1.94
CA VAL A 74 9.73 4.58 0.90
C VAL A 74 8.27 4.71 0.50
N LEU A 75 7.69 5.87 0.86
CA LEU A 75 6.27 6.15 0.70
C LEU A 75 6.00 6.82 -0.65
N ASP A 76 5.09 6.26 -1.43
CA ASP A 76 4.60 6.87 -2.65
C ASP A 76 3.19 6.32 -3.00
N SER A 77 2.49 6.90 -3.97
CA SER A 77 1.23 6.32 -4.44
C SER A 77 1.47 5.03 -5.23
N THR A 78 0.48 4.13 -5.24
CA THR A 78 0.57 2.86 -5.99
C THR A 78 1.01 3.05 -7.45
N THR A 79 0.44 4.05 -8.11
CA THR A 79 0.77 4.38 -9.50
C THR A 79 2.21 4.84 -9.66
N LYS A 80 2.70 5.65 -8.72
CA LYS A 80 4.10 6.12 -8.73
C LYS A 80 5.07 5.01 -8.39
N ILE A 81 4.72 4.10 -7.46
CA ILE A 81 5.55 2.90 -7.19
C ILE A 81 5.69 2.08 -8.48
N LEU A 82 4.60 1.77 -9.18
CA LEU A 82 4.67 1.02 -10.44
C LEU A 82 5.50 1.77 -11.50
N ALA A 83 5.32 3.08 -11.65
CA ALA A 83 6.13 3.90 -12.55
C ALA A 83 7.61 3.90 -12.18
N ARG A 84 7.92 3.98 -10.88
CA ARG A 84 9.28 3.89 -10.34
C ARG A 84 9.92 2.55 -10.68
N LEU A 85 9.23 1.41 -10.47
CA LEU A 85 9.72 0.09 -10.83
C LEU A 85 10.06 -0.02 -12.33
N ARG A 86 9.24 0.58 -13.21
CA ARG A 86 9.49 0.65 -14.66
C ARG A 86 10.78 1.41 -14.97
N ILE A 87 10.97 2.58 -14.34
CA ILE A 87 12.14 3.44 -14.55
C ILE A 87 13.40 2.76 -13.99
N GLU A 88 13.30 2.20 -12.79
CA GLU A 88 14.43 1.59 -12.06
C GLU A 88 14.69 0.12 -12.46
N LYS A 89 13.99 -0.43 -13.46
CA LYS A 89 14.04 -1.87 -13.83
C LYS A 89 15.45 -2.47 -13.93
N ARG A 90 16.44 -1.69 -14.39
CA ARG A 90 17.83 -2.13 -14.55
C ARG A 90 18.71 -1.91 -13.31
N ASN A 91 18.26 -1.13 -12.38
CA ASN A 91 18.95 -0.79 -11.13
C ASN A 91 17.95 -0.41 -10.05
N PRO A 92 17.18 -1.39 -9.53
CA PRO A 92 16.16 -1.15 -8.52
C PRO A 92 16.80 -0.60 -7.24
N ARG A 93 16.06 0.27 -6.56
CA ARG A 93 16.45 0.84 -5.26
C ARG A 93 15.58 0.36 -4.11
N GLY A 94 14.49 -0.35 -4.41
CA GLY A 94 13.62 -1.02 -3.45
C GLY A 94 13.87 -2.52 -3.46
N ASP A 95 13.59 -3.18 -2.34
CA ASP A 95 13.70 -4.64 -2.20
C ASP A 95 12.35 -5.32 -2.24
N VAL A 96 11.37 -4.75 -1.57
CA VAL A 96 10.02 -5.28 -1.43
C VAL A 96 9.01 -4.23 -1.82
N TRP A 97 7.99 -4.63 -2.58
CA TRP A 97 6.78 -3.84 -2.73
C TRP A 97 5.71 -4.41 -1.81
N TYR A 98 5.21 -3.58 -0.88
CA TYR A 98 4.26 -3.93 0.16
C TYR A 98 2.95 -3.18 -0.06
N SER A 99 1.83 -3.90 -0.25
CA SER A 99 0.49 -3.34 -0.39
C SER A 99 0.32 -2.41 -1.60
N GLY A 100 -0.87 -2.00 -1.93
CA GLY A 100 -1.06 -1.04 -3.01
C GLY A 100 -2.42 -1.06 -3.70
N GLY A 101 -3.47 -1.31 -2.96
CA GLY A 101 -4.82 -1.33 -3.54
C GLY A 101 -5.17 -2.66 -4.19
N GLY A 102 -4.68 -3.75 -3.59
CA GLY A 102 -4.89 -5.11 -4.03
C GLY A 102 -3.85 -5.62 -5.02
N CYS A 103 -4.05 -6.83 -5.53
CA CYS A 103 -3.07 -7.54 -6.37
C CYS A 103 -2.96 -7.02 -7.81
N ILE A 104 -3.87 -6.20 -8.31
CA ILE A 104 -3.93 -5.80 -9.72
C ILE A 104 -2.64 -5.10 -10.21
N PRO A 105 -2.10 -4.08 -9.52
CA PRO A 105 -0.86 -3.44 -9.94
C PRO A 105 0.34 -4.40 -9.90
N PHE A 106 0.33 -5.39 -9.00
CA PHE A 106 1.35 -6.45 -8.97
C PHE A 106 1.22 -7.39 -10.18
N MET A 107 0.00 -7.73 -10.60
CA MET A 107 -0.21 -8.52 -11.83
C MET A 107 0.32 -7.76 -13.07
N THR A 108 0.12 -6.45 -13.13
CA THR A 108 0.72 -5.60 -14.16
C THR A 108 2.25 -5.66 -14.10
N ALA A 109 2.83 -5.54 -12.91
CA ALA A 109 4.28 -5.61 -12.71
C ALA A 109 4.87 -6.99 -13.07
N VAL A 110 4.12 -8.09 -12.85
CA VAL A 110 4.49 -9.45 -13.28
C VAL A 110 4.58 -9.53 -14.81
N LYS A 111 3.59 -9.00 -15.53
CA LYS A 111 3.59 -8.98 -17.00
C LYS A 111 4.76 -8.19 -17.58
N GLU A 112 5.22 -7.17 -16.88
CA GLU A 112 6.34 -6.32 -17.25
C GLU A 112 7.72 -6.85 -16.76
N ASP A 113 7.73 -8.01 -16.08
CA ASP A 113 8.93 -8.65 -15.53
C ASP A 113 9.68 -7.73 -14.54
N LEU A 114 8.94 -7.15 -13.60
CA LEU A 114 9.44 -6.24 -12.56
C LEU A 114 9.59 -6.93 -11.19
N LEU A 115 8.98 -8.11 -11.00
CA LEU A 115 8.94 -8.84 -9.75
C LEU A 115 9.66 -10.17 -9.85
N ALA A 116 10.39 -10.56 -8.81
CA ALA A 116 11.08 -11.85 -8.72
C ALA A 116 10.16 -12.92 -8.14
N PRO A 117 10.28 -14.18 -8.58
CA PRO A 117 9.58 -15.28 -7.94
C PRO A 117 10.19 -15.56 -6.56
N TYR A 118 9.32 -15.77 -5.57
CA TYR A 118 9.73 -16.19 -4.24
C TYR A 118 8.69 -17.11 -3.60
N ILE A 119 9.11 -18.29 -3.19
CA ILE A 119 8.29 -19.25 -2.46
C ILE A 119 8.60 -19.06 -0.97
N PRO A 120 7.63 -18.51 -0.17
CA PRO A 120 7.85 -18.23 1.25
C PRO A 120 7.86 -19.52 2.07
N LYS A 121 8.34 -19.46 3.32
CA LYS A 121 8.37 -20.60 4.24
C LYS A 121 6.97 -21.17 4.49
N GLU A 122 5.98 -20.29 4.65
CA GLU A 122 4.59 -20.66 4.91
C GLU A 122 3.79 -21.02 3.64
N HIS A 123 4.47 -21.35 2.53
CA HIS A 123 3.85 -21.57 1.21
C HIS A 123 2.73 -22.63 1.19
N SER A 124 2.82 -23.66 2.05
CA SER A 124 1.81 -24.71 2.13
C SER A 124 0.44 -24.21 2.59
N GLN A 125 0.40 -23.05 3.26
CA GLN A 125 -0.83 -22.42 3.76
C GLN A 125 -1.40 -21.39 2.76
N ILE A 126 -0.69 -21.12 1.66
CA ILE A 126 -1.04 -20.10 0.68
C ILE A 126 -1.52 -20.75 -0.62
N PRO A 127 -2.82 -21.02 -0.77
CA PRO A 127 -3.37 -21.58 -2.01
C PRO A 127 -3.29 -20.56 -3.15
N GLU A 128 -3.30 -21.01 -4.40
CA GLU A 128 -3.43 -20.11 -5.55
C GLU A 128 -4.78 -19.36 -5.54
N LYS A 129 -5.82 -20.06 -5.10
CA LYS A 129 -7.17 -19.50 -4.98
C LYS A 129 -7.86 -19.96 -3.68
N ARG A 130 -8.71 -19.11 -3.14
CA ARG A 130 -9.67 -19.44 -2.09
C ARG A 130 -11.09 -19.15 -2.61
N GLY A 131 -11.81 -20.19 -3.02
CA GLY A 131 -13.05 -20.03 -3.80
C GLY A 131 -12.77 -19.30 -5.11
N ASN A 132 -13.46 -18.20 -5.34
CA ASN A 132 -13.27 -17.35 -6.52
C ASN A 132 -12.13 -16.30 -6.35
N LEU A 133 -11.59 -16.15 -5.15
CA LEU A 133 -10.55 -15.17 -4.84
C LEU A 133 -9.18 -15.71 -5.26
N THR A 134 -8.50 -15.00 -6.16
CA THR A 134 -7.09 -15.26 -6.49
C THR A 134 -6.22 -14.77 -5.33
N MET A 135 -5.48 -15.70 -4.72
CA MET A 135 -4.68 -15.41 -3.53
C MET A 135 -3.24 -15.05 -3.88
N ARG A 136 -2.66 -15.63 -4.93
CA ARG A 136 -1.27 -15.38 -5.34
C ARG A 136 -1.05 -15.58 -6.83
N ASP A 137 0.07 -15.11 -7.33
CA ASP A 137 0.56 -15.44 -8.67
C ASP A 137 0.93 -16.93 -8.79
N LYS A 138 0.63 -17.53 -9.94
CA LYS A 138 0.99 -18.92 -10.24
C LYS A 138 2.48 -19.21 -10.12
N SER A 139 3.30 -18.25 -10.52
CA SER A 139 4.77 -18.32 -10.50
C SER A 139 5.39 -17.69 -9.24
N TRP A 140 4.57 -17.41 -8.21
CA TRP A 140 5.03 -16.86 -6.93
C TRP A 140 5.72 -15.49 -7.05
N ARG A 141 5.32 -14.67 -8.01
CA ARG A 141 5.89 -13.34 -8.20
C ARG A 141 5.20 -12.26 -7.35
N TRP A 142 4.00 -12.51 -6.88
CA TRP A 142 3.36 -11.79 -5.79
C TRP A 142 2.65 -12.77 -4.87
N LEU A 143 2.51 -12.39 -3.62
CA LEU A 143 1.99 -13.19 -2.51
C LEU A 143 0.86 -12.42 -1.82
N PRO A 144 -0.12 -13.09 -1.19
CA PRO A 144 -1.16 -12.41 -0.48
C PRO A 144 -0.61 -11.89 0.85
N LEU A 145 -0.78 -10.60 1.08
CA LEU A 145 -0.45 -9.98 2.37
C LEU A 145 -1.67 -10.02 3.31
N ALA A 146 -2.83 -9.68 2.75
CA ALA A 146 -4.11 -9.57 3.43
C ALA A 146 -5.25 -9.80 2.45
N ILE A 147 -6.50 -9.80 2.93
CA ILE A 147 -7.70 -9.72 2.09
C ILE A 147 -8.35 -8.39 2.39
N VAL A 148 -8.73 -7.66 1.34
CA VAL A 148 -9.37 -6.35 1.44
C VAL A 148 -10.68 -6.33 0.67
N SER A 149 -11.65 -5.60 1.21
CA SER A 149 -12.94 -5.34 0.57
C SER A 149 -13.16 -3.85 0.37
N GLN A 150 -13.77 -3.50 -0.74
CA GLN A 150 -14.15 -2.12 -0.99
C GLN A 150 -15.60 -1.89 -0.63
N GLY A 151 -15.81 -0.90 0.22
CA GLY A 151 -17.11 -0.43 0.63
C GLY A 151 -17.07 1.07 0.83
N TYR A 152 -17.82 1.57 1.79
CA TYR A 152 -17.77 2.96 2.16
C TYR A 152 -18.10 3.19 3.63
N CYS A 153 -17.57 4.25 4.19
CA CYS A 153 -17.99 4.75 5.48
C CYS A 153 -19.06 5.84 5.33
N TYR A 154 -19.87 5.98 6.36
CA TYR A 154 -20.90 7.02 6.49
C TYR A 154 -21.03 7.46 7.96
N ASN A 155 -21.59 8.65 8.18
CA ASN A 155 -21.84 9.15 9.53
C ASN A 155 -23.32 8.90 9.88
N PRO A 156 -23.63 7.96 10.81
CA PRO A 156 -24.99 7.61 11.15
C PRO A 156 -25.79 8.76 11.84
N GLN A 157 -25.11 9.76 12.38
CA GLN A 157 -25.75 10.96 12.96
C GLN A 157 -26.22 11.94 11.88
N VAL A 158 -25.57 11.93 10.71
CA VAL A 158 -25.89 12.83 9.57
C VAL A 158 -26.70 12.11 8.50
N THR A 159 -26.43 10.84 8.31
CA THR A 159 -27.05 10.00 7.28
C THR A 159 -27.49 8.69 7.93
N PRO A 160 -28.77 8.56 8.32
CA PRO A 160 -29.31 7.33 8.91
C PRO A 160 -29.10 6.12 8.01
N TYR A 161 -28.96 4.93 8.61
CA TYR A 161 -28.78 3.68 7.86
C TYR A 161 -29.85 3.45 6.77
N SER A 162 -31.08 3.89 6.99
CA SER A 162 -32.19 3.80 6.01
C SER A 162 -31.96 4.63 4.75
N GLU A 163 -31.13 5.65 4.81
CA GLU A 163 -30.90 6.63 3.73
C GLU A 163 -29.62 6.37 2.92
N ILE A 164 -28.66 5.58 3.46
CA ILE A 164 -27.42 5.29 2.74
C ILE A 164 -27.68 4.48 1.46
N PRO A 165 -26.79 4.55 0.45
CA PRO A 165 -26.87 3.71 -0.73
C PRO A 165 -26.79 2.21 -0.33
N LYS A 166 -27.75 1.40 -0.76
CA LYS A 166 -27.75 -0.04 -0.46
C LYS A 166 -27.04 -0.85 -1.52
N THR A 167 -26.92 -0.31 -2.71
CA THR A 167 -26.24 -0.89 -3.86
C THR A 167 -25.25 0.12 -4.44
N TRP A 168 -24.33 -0.39 -5.25
CA TRP A 168 -23.38 0.47 -5.99
C TRP A 168 -24.08 1.41 -6.96
N ASP A 169 -25.20 0.98 -7.57
CA ASP A 169 -25.98 1.78 -8.52
C ASP A 169 -26.53 3.07 -7.89
N GLU A 170 -26.90 3.01 -6.61
CA GLU A 170 -27.44 4.15 -5.91
C GLU A 170 -26.45 5.30 -5.70
N LEU A 171 -25.14 5.04 -5.81
CA LEU A 171 -24.11 6.10 -5.78
C LEU A 171 -24.24 7.08 -6.96
N ALA A 172 -24.83 6.64 -8.08
CA ALA A 172 -25.06 7.48 -9.25
C ALA A 172 -26.31 8.40 -9.14
N LEU A 173 -27.12 8.24 -8.09
CA LEU A 173 -28.30 9.07 -7.88
C LEU A 173 -27.93 10.51 -7.55
N SER A 174 -28.62 11.47 -8.16
CA SER A 174 -28.33 12.89 -8.01
C SER A 174 -28.49 13.43 -6.58
N LYS A 175 -29.22 12.72 -5.70
CA LYS A 175 -29.30 13.05 -4.25
C LYS A 175 -27.93 13.08 -3.55
N TRP A 176 -26.92 12.44 -4.13
CA TRP A 176 -25.56 12.39 -3.61
C TRP A 176 -24.64 13.48 -4.16
N LYS A 177 -25.15 14.41 -4.97
CA LYS A 177 -24.34 15.49 -5.55
C LYS A 177 -23.55 16.25 -4.49
N GLY A 178 -22.22 16.26 -4.63
CA GLY A 178 -21.28 16.87 -3.68
C GLY A 178 -21.22 16.17 -2.30
N GLN A 179 -21.68 14.92 -2.20
CA GLN A 179 -21.75 14.17 -0.94
C GLN A 179 -20.82 12.94 -0.88
N ILE A 180 -20.07 12.66 -1.95
CA ILE A 180 -19.16 11.53 -2.03
C ILE A 180 -17.72 12.04 -2.04
N GLU A 181 -16.85 11.35 -1.32
CA GLU A 181 -15.40 11.56 -1.35
C GLU A 181 -14.67 10.24 -1.58
N MET A 182 -13.63 10.26 -2.40
CA MET A 182 -12.75 9.12 -2.68
C MET A 182 -11.36 9.62 -3.10
N TRP A 183 -10.39 8.73 -3.15
CA TRP A 183 -9.09 9.01 -3.74
C TRP A 183 -9.21 9.12 -5.26
N ASP A 184 -8.29 9.87 -5.89
CA ASP A 184 -8.24 9.92 -7.35
C ASP A 184 -7.79 8.56 -7.92
N PRO A 185 -8.56 7.93 -8.83
CA PRO A 185 -8.15 6.70 -9.51
C PRO A 185 -6.84 6.84 -10.29
N ALA A 186 -6.44 8.05 -10.68
CA ALA A 186 -5.17 8.28 -11.36
C ALA A 186 -3.96 7.95 -10.45
N ASP A 187 -4.11 8.07 -9.13
CA ASP A 187 -3.03 7.89 -8.15
C ASP A 187 -3.28 6.71 -7.21
N SER A 188 -4.54 6.34 -6.94
CA SER A 188 -4.93 5.36 -5.93
C SER A 188 -5.31 4.01 -6.53
N GLY A 189 -4.62 2.94 -6.09
CA GLY A 189 -5.00 1.56 -6.43
C GLY A 189 -6.39 1.17 -5.91
N THR A 190 -6.79 1.66 -4.72
CA THR A 190 -8.13 1.45 -4.15
C THR A 190 -9.22 2.00 -5.07
N SER A 191 -9.05 3.24 -5.53
CA SER A 191 -10.02 3.88 -6.42
C SER A 191 -9.96 3.32 -7.85
N MET A 192 -8.80 2.84 -8.29
CA MET A 192 -8.67 2.09 -9.54
C MET A 192 -9.43 0.76 -9.48
N LEU A 193 -9.45 0.08 -8.34
CA LEU A 193 -10.26 -1.11 -8.16
C LEU A 193 -11.76 -0.80 -8.30
N PHE A 194 -12.24 0.28 -7.66
CA PHE A 194 -13.62 0.74 -7.81
C PHE A 194 -13.99 1.00 -9.28
N LEU A 195 -13.13 1.73 -9.99
CA LEU A 195 -13.31 2.03 -11.40
C LEU A 195 -13.40 0.75 -12.25
N ALA A 196 -12.43 -0.16 -12.09
CA ALA A 196 -12.39 -1.41 -12.85
C ALA A 196 -13.59 -2.32 -12.52
N ALA A 197 -13.99 -2.39 -11.26
CA ALA A 197 -15.16 -3.14 -10.83
C ALA A 197 -16.46 -2.58 -11.41
N ALA A 198 -16.60 -1.25 -11.45
CA ALA A 198 -17.74 -0.59 -12.07
C ALA A 198 -17.80 -0.87 -13.57
N ILE A 199 -16.69 -0.76 -14.30
CA ILE A 199 -16.67 -1.10 -15.73
C ILE A 199 -17.07 -2.55 -15.94
N GLN A 200 -16.53 -3.50 -15.18
CA GLN A 200 -16.85 -4.92 -15.34
C GLN A 200 -18.30 -5.26 -15.01
N ARG A 201 -18.91 -4.59 -14.01
CA ARG A 201 -20.31 -4.77 -13.64
C ARG A 201 -21.26 -4.50 -14.81
N TYR A 202 -20.97 -3.49 -15.61
CA TYR A 202 -21.84 -3.05 -16.70
C TYR A 202 -21.34 -3.46 -18.09
N LYS A 203 -20.18 -4.12 -18.18
CA LYS A 203 -19.60 -4.53 -19.46
C LYS A 203 -20.50 -5.55 -20.13
N LYS A 204 -20.91 -5.27 -21.36
CA LYS A 204 -21.73 -6.17 -22.16
C LYS A 204 -20.90 -7.36 -22.71
N PRO A 205 -21.56 -8.46 -23.08
CA PRO A 205 -20.86 -9.63 -23.66
C PRO A 205 -20.03 -9.32 -24.92
N ASN A 206 -20.43 -8.31 -25.69
CA ASN A 206 -19.69 -7.85 -26.87
C ASN A 206 -18.46 -6.97 -26.55
N GLY A 207 -18.17 -6.76 -25.25
CA GLY A 207 -17.05 -5.93 -24.80
C GLY A 207 -17.36 -4.44 -24.66
N ASP A 208 -18.60 -3.99 -24.94
CA ASP A 208 -19.01 -2.59 -24.77
C ASP A 208 -18.99 -2.17 -23.31
N GLU A 209 -18.22 -1.12 -23.00
CA GLU A 209 -18.00 -0.55 -21.67
C GLU A 209 -18.81 0.76 -21.46
N SER A 210 -19.57 1.21 -22.44
CA SER A 210 -20.22 2.54 -22.44
C SER A 210 -21.09 2.80 -21.20
N VAL A 211 -21.86 1.79 -20.77
CA VAL A 211 -22.73 1.88 -19.59
C VAL A 211 -21.92 2.05 -18.31
N GLY A 212 -20.78 1.35 -18.19
CA GLY A 212 -19.89 1.52 -17.04
C GLY A 212 -19.28 2.92 -16.96
N TRP A 213 -18.87 3.47 -18.11
CA TRP A 213 -18.36 4.84 -18.17
C TRP A 213 -19.44 5.89 -17.91
N GLU A 214 -20.67 5.68 -18.37
CA GLU A 214 -21.81 6.54 -18.04
C GLU A 214 -22.10 6.52 -16.52
N TYR A 215 -22.11 5.35 -15.90
CA TYR A 215 -22.25 5.20 -14.45
C TYR A 215 -21.15 5.97 -13.69
N LEU A 216 -19.88 5.74 -14.06
CA LEU A 216 -18.74 6.42 -13.44
C LEU A 216 -18.81 7.94 -13.60
N THR A 217 -19.26 8.44 -14.74
CA THR A 217 -19.49 9.88 -14.96
C THR A 217 -20.53 10.43 -13.99
N LYS A 218 -21.65 9.72 -13.77
CA LYS A 218 -22.66 10.13 -12.79
C LYS A 218 -22.11 10.13 -11.36
N VAL A 219 -21.34 9.09 -10.98
CA VAL A 219 -20.67 9.06 -9.67
C VAL A 219 -19.65 10.21 -9.56
N PHE A 220 -18.88 10.50 -10.60
CA PHE A 220 -17.97 11.64 -10.64
C PHE A 220 -18.67 12.98 -10.35
N HIS A 221 -19.83 13.23 -10.98
CA HIS A 221 -20.62 14.44 -10.72
C HIS A 221 -21.17 14.53 -9.30
N ASN A 222 -21.21 13.40 -8.58
CA ASN A 222 -21.61 13.32 -7.17
C ASN A 222 -20.43 13.49 -6.20
N LEU A 223 -19.18 13.49 -6.69
CA LEU A 223 -18.03 13.76 -5.84
C LEU A 223 -18.03 15.20 -5.38
N LYS A 224 -17.70 15.41 -4.12
CA LYS A 224 -17.38 16.73 -3.57
C LYS A 224 -15.97 17.12 -3.99
N ARG A 225 -15.04 16.19 -3.86
CA ARG A 225 -13.63 16.34 -4.22
C ARG A 225 -12.93 14.98 -4.25
N TYR A 226 -11.74 14.94 -4.83
CA TYR A 226 -10.78 13.90 -4.53
C TYR A 226 -10.01 14.23 -3.25
N THR A 227 -9.87 13.24 -2.38
CA THR A 227 -8.96 13.35 -1.26
C THR A 227 -7.51 13.29 -1.79
N ARG A 228 -6.71 14.30 -1.49
CA ARG A 228 -5.28 14.32 -1.79
C ARG A 228 -4.44 14.18 -0.53
N GLU A 229 -4.92 14.75 0.56
CA GLU A 229 -4.34 14.72 1.88
C GLU A 229 -5.40 14.27 2.88
N GLY A 230 -5.05 13.40 3.81
CA GLY A 230 -5.99 12.80 4.76
C GLY A 230 -6.76 11.61 4.17
N LYS A 231 -7.82 11.20 4.85
CA LYS A 231 -8.64 10.03 4.49
C LYS A 231 -10.10 10.47 4.29
N PRO A 232 -10.85 9.87 3.34
CA PRO A 232 -12.28 10.14 3.17
C PRO A 232 -13.08 10.00 4.49
N ALA A 233 -12.65 9.08 5.36
CA ALA A 233 -13.23 8.86 6.68
C ALA A 233 -13.26 10.12 7.56
N PHE A 234 -12.26 11.00 7.50
CA PHE A 234 -12.25 12.26 8.26
C PHE A 234 -13.38 13.20 7.84
N SER A 235 -13.57 13.38 6.54
CA SER A 235 -14.62 14.24 6.01
C SER A 235 -16.01 13.72 6.38
N VAL A 236 -16.18 12.40 6.32
CA VAL A 236 -17.44 11.74 6.70
C VAL A 236 -17.72 11.90 8.21
N ALA A 237 -16.73 11.61 9.05
CA ALA A 237 -16.89 11.69 10.50
C ALA A 237 -17.25 13.10 10.99
N ARG A 238 -16.74 14.15 10.32
CA ARG A 238 -17.10 15.56 10.59
C ARG A 238 -18.41 16.00 9.95
N GLY A 239 -19.02 15.16 9.10
CA GLY A 239 -20.22 15.53 8.36
C GLY A 239 -19.96 16.44 7.14
N ASP A 240 -18.71 16.60 6.71
CA ASP A 240 -18.35 17.39 5.52
C ASP A 240 -18.83 16.71 4.22
N THR A 241 -18.86 15.37 4.21
CA THR A 241 -19.42 14.51 3.16
C THR A 241 -20.22 13.39 3.81
N LYS A 242 -21.15 12.78 3.07
CA LYS A 242 -21.99 11.68 3.59
C LYS A 242 -21.40 10.30 3.36
N ILE A 243 -20.63 10.13 2.30
CA ILE A 243 -20.09 8.84 1.84
C ILE A 243 -18.59 8.96 1.58
N GLY A 244 -17.79 8.08 2.16
CA GLY A 244 -16.36 7.96 1.91
C GLY A 244 -16.02 6.58 1.33
N LEU A 245 -15.66 6.52 0.05
CA LEU A 245 -15.31 5.28 -0.65
C LEU A 245 -13.85 4.90 -0.37
N HIS A 246 -13.63 3.74 0.26
CA HIS A 246 -12.29 3.20 0.51
C HIS A 246 -12.34 1.71 0.91
N PHE A 247 -11.20 1.13 1.29
CA PHE A 247 -11.15 -0.20 1.89
C PHE A 247 -11.51 -0.15 3.38
N GLU A 248 -12.02 -1.26 3.92
CA GLU A 248 -12.32 -1.41 5.35
C GLU A 248 -11.08 -1.14 6.22
N SER A 249 -9.88 -1.51 5.75
CA SER A 249 -8.65 -1.28 6.49
C SER A 249 -8.39 0.21 6.79
N GLN A 250 -8.72 1.09 5.84
CA GLN A 250 -8.60 2.53 6.04
C GLN A 250 -9.62 3.09 7.05
N TYR A 251 -10.80 2.48 7.12
CA TYR A 251 -11.78 2.77 8.17
C TYR A 251 -11.29 2.32 9.54
N LEU A 252 -10.75 1.10 9.65
CA LEU A 252 -10.24 0.55 10.90
C LEU A 252 -9.05 1.34 11.44
N GLU A 253 -8.12 1.69 10.55
CA GLU A 253 -6.98 2.54 10.90
C GLU A 253 -7.43 3.95 11.34
N PHE A 254 -8.46 4.51 10.70
CA PHE A 254 -9.06 5.77 11.14
C PHE A 254 -9.61 5.64 12.57
N LEU A 255 -10.33 4.57 12.90
CA LEU A 255 -10.87 4.36 14.25
C LEU A 255 -9.77 4.29 15.30
N ASP A 256 -8.64 3.67 14.99
CA ASP A 256 -7.53 3.53 15.92
C ASP A 256 -6.79 4.86 16.14
N GLN A 257 -6.52 5.60 15.08
CA GLN A 257 -5.92 6.94 15.17
C GLN A 257 -6.74 7.89 16.03
N GLN A 258 -8.08 7.82 15.94
CA GLN A 258 -8.95 8.67 16.74
C GLN A 258 -8.93 8.32 18.24
N ARG A 259 -8.68 7.05 18.59
CA ARG A 259 -8.56 6.63 20.00
C ARG A 259 -7.33 7.18 20.69
N SER A 260 -6.28 7.46 19.94
CA SER A 260 -5.03 8.02 20.45
C SER A 260 -5.02 9.55 20.54
N ASP A 261 -6.02 10.23 19.97
CA ASP A 261 -6.14 11.69 19.97
C ASP A 261 -7.36 12.14 20.81
N ASP A 262 -7.11 12.68 22.00
CA ASP A 262 -8.15 13.16 22.91
C ASP A 262 -9.10 14.23 22.30
N GLN A 263 -8.62 15.01 21.31
CA GLN A 263 -9.42 16.01 20.62
C GLN A 263 -10.40 15.39 19.61
N LEU A 264 -10.14 14.18 19.18
CA LEU A 264 -10.90 13.47 18.15
C LEU A 264 -11.71 12.29 18.69
N SER A 265 -11.61 11.98 19.98
CA SER A 265 -12.30 10.86 20.62
C SER A 265 -13.82 10.86 20.44
N HIS A 266 -14.44 12.03 20.24
CA HIS A 266 -15.87 12.16 19.95
C HIS A 266 -16.28 11.81 18.51
N VAL A 267 -15.31 11.71 17.61
CA VAL A 267 -15.57 11.49 16.17
C VAL A 267 -15.73 10.01 15.84
N GLN A 268 -15.25 9.12 16.71
CA GLN A 268 -15.34 7.65 16.50
C GLN A 268 -16.78 7.14 16.43
N ASP A 269 -17.67 7.72 17.25
CA ASP A 269 -19.08 7.33 17.30
C ASP A 269 -19.86 7.84 16.09
N ASN A 270 -19.25 8.71 15.30
CA ASN A 270 -19.86 9.36 14.15
C ASN A 270 -19.50 8.72 12.82
N ILE A 271 -18.99 7.49 12.82
CA ILE A 271 -18.62 6.79 11.59
C ILE A 271 -18.99 5.31 11.67
N ALA A 272 -19.54 4.79 10.61
CA ALA A 272 -19.85 3.37 10.43
C ALA A 272 -19.42 2.91 9.05
N TRP A 273 -19.19 1.60 8.93
CA TRP A 273 -18.82 0.95 7.67
C TRP A 273 -20.00 0.23 7.04
N TYR A 274 -20.11 0.29 5.74
CA TYR A 274 -21.07 -0.48 4.96
C TYR A 274 -20.41 -1.17 3.77
N LEU A 275 -20.71 -2.45 3.61
CA LEU A 275 -20.29 -3.29 2.50
C LEU A 275 -21.49 -3.60 1.62
N PRO A 276 -21.64 -2.93 0.46
CA PRO A 276 -22.72 -3.25 -0.49
C PRO A 276 -22.62 -4.70 -1.01
N PRO A 277 -23.73 -5.30 -1.48
CA PRO A 277 -23.65 -6.52 -2.29
C PRO A 277 -22.78 -6.31 -3.53
N GLU A 278 -22.15 -7.37 -4.03
CA GLU A 278 -21.24 -7.31 -5.18
C GLU A 278 -20.10 -6.30 -5.01
N SER A 279 -19.54 -6.27 -3.79
CA SER A 279 -18.37 -5.44 -3.51
C SER A 279 -17.09 -6.07 -4.07
N PRO A 280 -16.13 -5.26 -4.55
CA PRO A 280 -14.80 -5.76 -4.87
C PRO A 280 -14.12 -6.33 -3.63
N VAL A 281 -13.74 -7.61 -3.68
CA VAL A 281 -12.94 -8.29 -2.65
C VAL A 281 -11.74 -8.90 -3.34
N ILE A 282 -10.53 -8.57 -2.91
CA ILE A 282 -9.28 -9.05 -3.51
C ILE A 282 -8.21 -9.29 -2.44
N ALA A 283 -7.21 -10.08 -2.79
CA ALA A 283 -5.98 -10.14 -2.00
C ALA A 283 -5.22 -8.82 -2.15
N ASP A 284 -4.80 -8.22 -1.06
CA ASP A 284 -3.72 -7.24 -1.08
C ASP A 284 -2.38 -7.98 -1.15
N ALA A 285 -1.35 -7.39 -1.72
CA ALA A 285 -0.19 -8.13 -2.16
C ALA A 285 1.13 -7.62 -1.59
N ILE A 286 2.10 -8.54 -1.49
CA ILE A 286 3.51 -8.26 -1.22
C ILE A 286 4.36 -9.00 -2.26
N ALA A 287 5.46 -8.39 -2.68
CA ALA A 287 6.34 -9.00 -3.69
C ALA A 287 7.80 -8.60 -3.51
N LEU A 288 8.70 -9.52 -3.87
CA LEU A 288 10.11 -9.24 -4.02
C LEU A 288 10.35 -8.53 -5.36
N ILE A 289 11.03 -7.38 -5.33
CA ILE A 289 11.38 -6.65 -6.55
C ILE A 289 12.51 -7.41 -7.25
N LYS A 290 12.39 -7.53 -8.59
CA LYS A 290 13.40 -8.23 -9.39
C LYS A 290 14.73 -7.48 -9.35
N ASP A 291 15.84 -8.22 -9.20
CA ASP A 291 17.20 -7.69 -9.15
C ASP A 291 17.43 -6.62 -8.06
N CYS A 292 16.69 -6.70 -6.96
CA CYS A 292 16.76 -5.78 -5.83
C CYS A 292 18.11 -5.83 -5.09
N PRO A 293 18.51 -4.74 -4.39
CA PRO A 293 19.84 -4.68 -3.76
C PRO A 293 20.03 -5.63 -2.58
N HIS A 294 18.96 -5.95 -1.81
CA HIS A 294 19.05 -6.80 -0.61
C HIS A 294 18.07 -7.98 -0.67
N PRO A 295 18.20 -8.92 -1.64
CA PRO A 295 17.20 -9.96 -1.89
C PRO A 295 16.97 -10.88 -0.70
N GLU A 296 18.00 -11.22 0.09
CA GLU A 296 17.84 -12.08 1.28
C GLU A 296 17.07 -11.38 2.39
N ASN A 297 17.32 -10.09 2.63
CA ASN A 297 16.57 -9.32 3.61
C ASN A 297 15.11 -9.10 3.15
N GLY A 298 14.90 -8.90 1.85
CA GLY A 298 13.57 -8.84 1.25
C GLY A 298 12.77 -10.13 1.45
N ARG A 299 13.38 -11.29 1.22
CA ARG A 299 12.76 -12.61 1.48
C ARG A 299 12.42 -12.80 2.96
N ARG A 300 13.34 -12.46 3.85
CA ARG A 300 13.10 -12.54 5.31
C ARG A 300 11.97 -11.62 5.75
N PHE A 301 11.85 -10.41 5.18
CA PHE A 301 10.75 -9.50 5.47
C PHE A 301 9.41 -10.06 4.98
N ILE A 302 9.38 -10.63 3.77
CA ILE A 302 8.18 -11.30 3.23
C ILE A 302 7.78 -12.49 4.11
N ASP A 303 8.73 -13.36 4.50
CA ASP A 303 8.46 -14.48 5.40
C ASP A 303 7.87 -14.01 6.74
N PHE A 304 8.42 -12.94 7.30
CA PHE A 304 7.90 -12.36 8.54
C PHE A 304 6.46 -11.85 8.38
N CYS A 305 6.17 -11.10 7.32
CA CYS A 305 4.80 -10.62 7.07
C CYS A 305 3.78 -11.76 6.91
N LEU A 306 4.22 -12.90 6.38
CA LEU A 306 3.37 -14.08 6.15
C LEU A 306 3.37 -15.06 7.33
N SER A 307 4.21 -14.87 8.33
CA SER A 307 4.25 -15.68 9.54
C SER A 307 3.02 -15.47 10.43
N SER A 308 2.80 -16.37 11.40
CA SER A 308 1.73 -16.21 12.38
C SER A 308 1.81 -14.89 13.16
N GLU A 309 3.02 -14.42 13.48
CA GLU A 309 3.24 -13.13 14.14
C GLU A 309 2.86 -11.96 13.24
N GLY A 310 3.39 -11.94 12.02
CA GLY A 310 3.07 -10.90 11.04
C GLY A 310 1.58 -10.85 10.71
N GLN A 311 0.92 -12.01 10.59
CA GLN A 311 -0.52 -12.08 10.29
C GLN A 311 -1.39 -11.61 11.46
N LYS A 312 -0.96 -11.75 12.72
CA LYS A 312 -1.64 -11.15 13.88
C LYS A 312 -1.56 -9.62 13.85
N ILE A 313 -0.41 -9.06 13.51
CA ILE A 313 -0.25 -7.60 13.33
C ILE A 313 -1.16 -7.11 12.20
N ILE A 314 -1.13 -7.77 11.04
CA ILE A 314 -1.98 -7.46 9.88
C ILE A 314 -3.46 -7.48 10.28
N ASN A 315 -3.88 -8.47 11.06
CA ASN A 315 -5.27 -8.64 11.49
C ASN A 315 -5.79 -7.49 12.38
N GLY A 316 -4.93 -6.59 12.83
CA GLY A 316 -5.35 -5.36 13.51
C GLY A 316 -6.22 -4.46 12.64
N TYR A 317 -5.94 -4.42 11.32
CA TYR A 317 -6.59 -3.50 10.37
C TYR A 317 -7.08 -4.16 9.08
N PHE A 318 -6.72 -5.41 8.81
CA PHE A 318 -7.03 -6.14 7.59
C PHE A 318 -7.62 -7.50 7.92
N PHE A 319 -8.36 -8.10 6.98
CA PHE A 319 -8.64 -9.53 7.07
C PHE A 319 -7.35 -10.30 6.78
N SER A 320 -6.92 -11.08 7.76
CA SER A 320 -5.76 -11.96 7.61
C SER A 320 -5.98 -13.02 6.52
N ILE A 321 -4.89 -13.44 5.90
CA ILE A 321 -4.89 -14.62 5.03
C ILE A 321 -4.99 -15.94 5.82
N ASP A 322 -4.67 -15.90 7.13
CA ASP A 322 -4.87 -17.01 8.06
C ASP A 322 -6.36 -17.10 8.45
N PRO A 323 -7.08 -18.14 8.01
CA PRO A 323 -8.51 -18.26 8.27
C PRO A 323 -8.86 -18.58 9.72
N THR A 324 -7.87 -18.88 10.57
CA THR A 324 -8.07 -19.17 11.98
C THR A 324 -8.17 -17.91 12.84
N LEU A 325 -7.73 -16.76 12.30
CA LEU A 325 -7.83 -15.50 12.98
C LEU A 325 -9.25 -14.93 12.87
N PRO A 326 -9.76 -14.28 13.94
CA PRO A 326 -11.08 -13.66 13.94
C PRO A 326 -11.10 -12.45 12.98
N PRO A 327 -12.28 -11.95 12.59
CA PRO A 327 -12.39 -10.68 11.89
C PRO A 327 -11.69 -9.55 12.64
N PRO A 328 -11.20 -8.51 11.95
CA PRO A 328 -10.62 -7.33 12.57
C PRO A 328 -11.58 -6.70 13.60
N LYS A 329 -11.03 -6.18 14.70
CA LYS A 329 -11.79 -5.76 15.89
C LYS A 329 -12.95 -4.79 15.61
N GLY A 330 -12.83 -3.94 14.60
CA GLY A 330 -13.86 -2.97 14.21
C GLY A 330 -14.96 -3.52 13.29
N LEU A 331 -14.84 -4.78 12.82
CA LEU A 331 -15.73 -5.41 11.83
C LEU A 331 -16.27 -6.77 12.31
N LYS A 332 -16.61 -6.88 13.57
CA LYS A 332 -17.04 -8.16 14.19
C LYS A 332 -18.20 -8.86 13.49
N GLU A 333 -19.08 -8.09 12.85
CA GLU A 333 -20.24 -8.59 12.10
C GLU A 333 -19.90 -9.06 10.69
N VAL A 334 -18.68 -8.78 10.21
CA VAL A 334 -18.24 -9.12 8.85
C VAL A 334 -17.16 -10.19 8.93
N THR A 335 -17.54 -11.44 8.61
CA THR A 335 -16.58 -12.56 8.51
C THR A 335 -15.96 -12.62 7.12
N LEU A 336 -14.88 -13.39 6.98
CA LEU A 336 -14.30 -13.68 5.66
C LEU A 336 -15.33 -14.34 4.74
N ASP A 337 -16.14 -15.25 5.25
CA ASP A 337 -17.21 -15.90 4.47
C ASP A 337 -18.24 -14.87 3.98
N THR A 338 -18.66 -13.93 4.84
CA THR A 338 -19.55 -12.82 4.44
C THR A 338 -18.92 -11.95 3.34
N LEU A 339 -17.60 -11.70 3.40
CA LEU A 339 -16.90 -10.97 2.34
C LEU A 339 -16.96 -11.74 1.02
N LEU A 340 -16.67 -13.04 1.05
CA LEU A 340 -16.62 -13.88 -0.14
C LEU A 340 -18.02 -14.08 -0.77
N GLU A 341 -19.08 -14.20 0.05
CA GLU A 341 -20.47 -14.26 -0.40
C GLU A 341 -20.92 -12.97 -1.11
N ARG A 342 -20.45 -11.81 -0.64
CA ARG A 342 -20.78 -10.50 -1.22
C ARG A 342 -19.83 -10.07 -2.33
N ALA A 343 -18.79 -10.86 -2.60
CA ALA A 343 -17.75 -10.50 -3.54
C ALA A 343 -18.27 -10.41 -4.99
N GLN A 344 -17.99 -9.32 -5.66
CA GLN A 344 -18.12 -9.21 -7.10
C GLN A 344 -17.16 -10.19 -7.78
N LYS A 345 -17.66 -10.93 -8.77
CA LYS A 345 -16.79 -11.73 -9.63
C LYS A 345 -16.00 -10.81 -10.56
N LEU A 346 -14.71 -10.67 -10.29
CA LEU A 346 -13.80 -9.81 -11.04
C LEU A 346 -12.90 -10.63 -11.97
N ASP A 347 -12.78 -10.17 -13.21
CA ASP A 347 -11.72 -10.58 -14.13
C ASP A 347 -10.46 -9.75 -13.85
N LEU A 348 -9.61 -10.28 -12.97
CA LEU A 348 -8.39 -9.59 -12.56
C LEU A 348 -7.34 -9.53 -13.69
N GLU A 349 -7.30 -10.54 -14.57
CA GLU A 349 -6.39 -10.56 -15.72
C GLU A 349 -6.74 -9.43 -16.70
N TRP A 350 -8.02 -9.33 -17.05
CA TRP A 350 -8.52 -8.23 -17.87
C TRP A 350 -8.21 -6.87 -17.23
N THR A 351 -8.41 -6.75 -15.91
CA THR A 351 -8.12 -5.49 -15.20
C THR A 351 -6.65 -5.12 -15.27
N ALA A 352 -5.76 -6.08 -15.04
CA ALA A 352 -4.32 -5.86 -15.11
C ALA A 352 -3.85 -5.49 -16.54
N GLU A 353 -4.44 -6.12 -17.56
CA GLU A 353 -4.17 -5.78 -18.98
C GLU A 353 -4.63 -4.39 -19.37
N ASN A 354 -5.72 -3.94 -18.79
CA ASN A 354 -6.33 -2.65 -19.11
C ASN A 354 -6.00 -1.54 -18.09
N TYR A 355 -5.14 -1.80 -17.11
CA TYR A 355 -4.89 -0.90 -15.99
C TYR A 355 -4.54 0.53 -16.44
N ASP A 356 -3.52 0.68 -17.28
CA ASP A 356 -3.08 2.00 -17.77
C ASP A 356 -4.11 2.64 -18.72
N ARG A 357 -4.82 1.84 -19.54
CA ARG A 357 -5.89 2.31 -20.42
C ARG A 357 -7.06 2.89 -19.59
N LEU A 358 -7.53 2.14 -18.60
CA LEU A 358 -8.64 2.58 -17.75
C LEU A 358 -8.28 3.85 -16.98
N ARG A 359 -7.07 3.94 -16.44
CA ARG A 359 -6.56 5.12 -15.76
C ARG A 359 -6.53 6.35 -16.67
N LYS A 360 -6.00 6.19 -17.88
CA LYS A 360 -5.94 7.28 -18.87
C LYS A 360 -7.34 7.72 -19.31
N GLN A 361 -8.23 6.75 -19.54
CA GLN A 361 -9.61 7.06 -19.94
C GLN A 361 -10.37 7.78 -18.83
N TRP A 362 -10.14 7.42 -17.56
CA TRP A 362 -10.67 8.15 -16.42
C TRP A 362 -10.22 9.61 -16.40
N GLN A 363 -8.92 9.86 -16.56
CA GLN A 363 -8.38 11.23 -16.64
C GLN A 363 -9.07 12.05 -17.74
N ASN A 364 -9.21 11.48 -18.93
CA ASN A 364 -9.90 12.15 -20.03
C ASN A 364 -11.39 12.42 -19.73
N THR A 365 -12.07 11.50 -19.05
CA THR A 365 -13.49 11.65 -18.65
C THR A 365 -13.64 12.78 -17.63
N VAL A 366 -12.75 12.87 -16.66
CA VAL A 366 -12.72 13.93 -15.63
C VAL A 366 -12.43 15.29 -16.27
N GLU A 367 -11.44 15.35 -17.17
CA GLU A 367 -11.10 16.59 -17.87
C GLU A 367 -12.27 17.09 -18.72
N ALA A 368 -12.95 16.18 -19.44
CA ALA A 368 -14.10 16.53 -20.26
C ALA A 368 -15.33 16.99 -19.42
N ALA A 369 -15.48 16.50 -18.21
CA ALA A 369 -16.58 16.87 -17.32
C ALA A 369 -16.34 18.19 -16.57
N ASN A 370 -15.10 18.68 -16.51
CA ASN A 370 -14.72 19.95 -15.87
C ASN A 370 -14.69 21.14 -16.87
N ASN A 371 -14.76 20.86 -18.18
CA ASN A 371 -14.88 21.85 -19.26
C ASN A 371 -16.33 22.03 -19.70
#